data_bd23ffeafec9105bbb36033652e6cc07
#
_entry.id   bd23ffeafec9105bbb36033652e6cc07
#
_cell.length_a   1.000
_cell.length_b   1.000
_cell.length_c   1.000
_cell.angle_alpha   90.00
_cell.angle_beta   90.00
_cell.angle_gamma   90.00
#
_symmetry.space_group_name_H-M   'P 1'
#
loop_
_entity.id
_entity.type
_entity.pdbx_description
1 polymer ?
#
loop_
_entity_poly.entity_id
_entity_poly.type
_entity_poly.pdbx_seq_one_letter_code
_entity_poly.pdbx_strand_id
1 'polypeptide(L)'
;DFASAQGWPTLWLDIILMALVTAVTVIGLQAVGLILVIAFLITPPTAARFWTNRLGWMLFLSATIGAISGWLGVSISALYSNLPAGAIIVIAAAIIFLFSMIFGTARGVLPRYLRHLQLQRKVGRQHLLRSTYEILENTQDGEPLKNLSIPMDLLRKHRYWGKGELAKLIRQGRSEDHIERQPSGELRLSESGFGEASRITRNHRLWELYLIKYADIAPNHVDRDADMVEHLLGAEIVHQLEAELDLSKPIIDSPHTIMPTELGLQSEPSA
;
A
#
# COMPACT_ATOMS: atom_id res chain seq x y z
N ASP A 1 16.37 -16.53 -19.02
CA ASP A 1 15.79 -15.81 -20.16
C ASP A 1 16.37 -14.39 -20.32
N PHE A 2 16.42 -13.54 -19.27
CA PHE A 2 16.97 -12.18 -19.37
C PHE A 2 18.48 -12.17 -19.64
N ALA A 3 19.24 -13.01 -18.96
CA ALA A 3 20.70 -13.11 -19.13
C ALA A 3 21.07 -13.68 -20.49
N SER A 4 20.32 -14.64 -21.02
CA SER A 4 20.53 -15.18 -22.38
C SER A 4 20.18 -14.14 -23.45
N ALA A 5 19.18 -13.28 -23.22
CA ALA A 5 18.84 -12.19 -24.12
C ALA A 5 19.94 -11.10 -24.18
N GLN A 6 20.76 -11.00 -23.12
CA GLN A 6 21.94 -10.09 -23.08
C GLN A 6 23.22 -10.74 -23.62
N GLY A 7 23.16 -11.96 -24.16
CA GLY A 7 24.33 -12.66 -24.72
C GLY A 7 25.25 -13.33 -23.71
N TRP A 8 24.84 -13.44 -22.43
CA TRP A 8 25.62 -14.15 -21.42
C TRP A 8 25.53 -15.68 -21.60
N PRO A 9 26.63 -16.44 -21.43
CA PRO A 9 26.61 -17.89 -21.52
C PRO A 9 25.97 -18.51 -20.27
N THR A 10 24.63 -18.50 -20.22
CA THR A 10 23.83 -18.93 -19.06
C THR A 10 24.14 -20.35 -18.62
N LEU A 11 24.37 -21.26 -19.56
CA LEU A 11 24.69 -22.65 -19.25
C LEU A 11 25.99 -22.78 -18.44
N TRP A 12 27.03 -22.04 -18.80
CA TRP A 12 28.31 -22.05 -18.06
C TRP A 12 28.15 -21.40 -16.67
N LEU A 13 27.36 -20.33 -16.56
CA LEU A 13 27.04 -19.69 -15.29
C LEU A 13 26.30 -20.65 -14.35
N ASP A 14 25.31 -21.38 -14.86
CA ASP A 14 24.55 -22.35 -14.07
C ASP A 14 25.43 -23.50 -13.59
N ILE A 15 26.29 -24.05 -14.47
CA ILE A 15 27.24 -25.11 -14.11
C ILE A 15 28.21 -24.63 -13.01
N ILE A 16 28.76 -23.42 -13.15
CA ILE A 16 29.72 -22.89 -12.16
C ILE A 16 29.00 -22.66 -10.81
N LEU A 17 27.79 -22.11 -10.83
CA LEU A 17 27.01 -21.87 -9.60
C LEU A 17 26.66 -23.19 -8.91
N MET A 18 26.19 -24.19 -9.68
CA MET A 18 25.88 -25.51 -9.14
C MET A 18 27.13 -26.21 -8.58
N ALA A 19 28.26 -26.15 -9.28
CA ALA A 19 29.51 -26.71 -8.81
C ALA A 19 30.00 -26.03 -7.51
N LEU A 20 29.88 -24.69 -7.42
CA LEU A 20 30.24 -23.92 -6.23
C LEU A 20 29.33 -24.30 -5.03
N VAL A 21 28.03 -24.34 -5.21
CA VAL A 21 27.08 -24.73 -4.15
C VAL A 21 27.36 -26.16 -3.68
N THR A 22 27.56 -27.09 -4.63
CA THR A 22 27.87 -28.48 -4.30
C THR A 22 29.19 -28.60 -3.52
N ALA A 23 30.26 -27.91 -3.97
CA ALA A 23 31.54 -27.93 -3.29
C ALA A 23 31.45 -27.38 -1.85
N VAL A 24 30.79 -26.23 -1.68
CA VAL A 24 30.57 -25.63 -0.34
C VAL A 24 29.74 -26.56 0.56
N THR A 25 28.73 -27.23 0.00
CA THR A 25 27.87 -28.14 0.77
C THR A 25 28.64 -29.38 1.19
N VAL A 26 29.42 -30.00 0.31
CA VAL A 26 30.19 -31.22 0.62
C VAL A 26 31.30 -30.94 1.66
N ILE A 27 32.06 -29.86 1.49
CA ILE A 27 33.08 -29.45 2.45
C ILE A 27 32.44 -29.08 3.80
N GLY A 28 31.37 -28.32 3.78
CA GLY A 28 30.61 -27.90 4.97
C GLY A 28 30.03 -29.08 5.75
N LEU A 29 29.53 -30.09 5.03
CA LEU A 29 28.96 -31.30 5.66
C LEU A 29 30.00 -32.04 6.51
N GLN A 30 31.23 -32.17 6.01
CA GLN A 30 32.31 -32.81 6.74
C GLN A 30 32.81 -31.99 7.94
N ALA A 31 32.80 -30.65 7.83
CA ALA A 31 33.32 -29.75 8.85
C ALA A 31 32.35 -29.50 10.00
N VAL A 32 31.08 -29.28 9.73
CA VAL A 32 30.11 -28.75 10.71
C VAL A 32 28.76 -29.47 10.75
N GLY A 33 28.56 -30.41 9.86
CA GLY A 33 27.37 -31.25 9.81
C GLY A 33 26.20 -30.65 8.98
N LEU A 34 25.25 -31.51 8.63
CA LEU A 34 24.17 -31.23 7.66
C LEU A 34 23.28 -30.06 8.08
N ILE A 35 22.83 -30.05 9.32
CA ILE A 35 21.84 -29.07 9.82
C ILE A 35 22.39 -27.65 9.70
N LEU A 36 23.66 -27.45 10.13
CA LEU A 36 24.28 -26.13 10.09
C LEU A 36 24.51 -25.65 8.64
N VAL A 37 24.95 -26.55 7.75
CA VAL A 37 25.15 -26.19 6.32
C VAL A 37 23.86 -25.74 5.67
N ILE A 38 22.76 -26.49 5.85
CA ILE A 38 21.46 -26.12 5.29
C ILE A 38 20.97 -24.80 5.88
N ALA A 39 21.08 -24.62 7.21
CA ALA A 39 20.68 -23.40 7.88
C ALA A 39 21.45 -22.18 7.34
N PHE A 40 22.76 -22.30 7.15
CA PHE A 40 23.60 -21.21 6.63
C PHE A 40 23.39 -20.90 5.15
N LEU A 41 23.01 -21.89 4.36
CA LEU A 41 22.70 -21.69 2.95
C LEU A 41 21.40 -20.86 2.76
N ILE A 42 20.42 -21.04 3.65
CA ILE A 42 19.08 -20.47 3.50
C ILE A 42 18.88 -19.22 4.37
N THR A 43 19.27 -19.27 5.65
CA THR A 43 18.87 -18.26 6.64
C THR A 43 19.49 -16.89 6.40
N PRO A 44 20.81 -16.72 6.23
CA PRO A 44 21.42 -15.40 6.05
C PRO A 44 20.96 -14.69 4.77
N PRO A 45 20.88 -15.33 3.57
CA PRO A 45 20.37 -14.67 2.37
C PRO A 45 18.90 -14.27 2.50
N THR A 46 18.09 -15.10 3.12
CA THR A 46 16.67 -14.80 3.34
C THR A 46 16.49 -13.65 4.33
N ALA A 47 17.29 -13.61 5.41
CA ALA A 47 17.31 -12.50 6.35
C ALA A 47 17.74 -11.18 5.68
N ALA A 48 18.77 -11.21 4.84
CA ALA A 48 19.24 -10.04 4.09
C ALA A 48 18.19 -9.48 3.13
N ARG A 49 17.33 -10.33 2.55
CA ARG A 49 16.27 -9.92 1.63
C ARG A 49 15.18 -9.06 2.29
N PHE A 50 15.01 -9.14 3.59
CA PHE A 50 14.08 -8.26 4.30
C PHE A 50 14.58 -6.81 4.39
N TRP A 51 15.92 -6.58 4.26
CA TRP A 51 16.50 -5.26 4.37
C TRP A 51 16.69 -4.54 3.04
N THR A 52 16.91 -5.28 1.94
CA THR A 52 17.21 -4.68 0.65
C THR A 52 16.68 -5.48 -0.53
N ASN A 53 16.38 -4.76 -1.65
CA ASN A 53 16.05 -5.36 -2.94
C ASN A 53 17.23 -5.31 -3.94
N ARG A 54 18.36 -4.69 -3.58
CA ARG A 54 19.55 -4.58 -4.45
C ARG A 54 20.46 -5.79 -4.22
N LEU A 55 20.79 -6.53 -5.28
CA LEU A 55 21.55 -7.78 -5.20
C LEU A 55 22.90 -7.60 -4.49
N GLY A 56 23.67 -6.58 -4.84
CA GLY A 56 24.98 -6.34 -4.23
C GLY A 56 24.92 -6.12 -2.72
N TRP A 57 23.96 -5.29 -2.25
CA TRP A 57 23.73 -5.08 -0.82
C TRP A 57 23.17 -6.34 -0.13
N MET A 58 22.38 -7.13 -0.84
CA MET A 58 21.86 -8.40 -0.31
C MET A 58 22.99 -9.40 -0.05
N LEU A 59 23.96 -9.52 -0.97
CA LEU A 59 25.14 -10.39 -0.79
C LEU A 59 25.98 -9.92 0.39
N PHE A 60 26.27 -8.63 0.48
CA PHE A 60 27.04 -8.07 1.60
C PHE A 60 26.36 -8.32 2.96
N LEU A 61 25.05 -8.02 3.06
CA LEU A 61 24.28 -8.26 4.27
C LEU A 61 24.18 -9.74 4.62
N SER A 62 23.99 -10.61 3.64
CA SER A 62 23.98 -12.06 3.84
C SER A 62 25.29 -12.57 4.44
N ALA A 63 26.43 -12.14 3.87
CA ALA A 63 27.74 -12.49 4.40
C ALA A 63 27.94 -11.96 5.83
N THR A 64 27.53 -10.72 6.10
CA THR A 64 27.61 -10.10 7.43
C THR A 64 26.74 -10.82 8.45
N ILE A 65 25.50 -11.14 8.11
CA ILE A 65 24.57 -11.89 8.98
C ILE A 65 25.13 -13.29 9.27
N GLY A 66 25.64 -13.98 8.25
CA GLY A 66 26.30 -15.28 8.42
C GLY A 66 27.51 -15.20 9.36
N ALA A 67 28.40 -14.22 9.16
CA ALA A 67 29.56 -14.01 10.01
C ALA A 67 29.19 -13.69 11.47
N ILE A 68 28.21 -12.80 11.70
CA ILE A 68 27.75 -12.43 13.04
C ILE A 68 27.11 -13.65 13.73
N SER A 69 26.23 -14.40 13.04
CA SER A 69 25.59 -15.57 13.64
C SER A 69 26.60 -16.67 13.97
N GLY A 70 27.61 -16.89 13.12
CA GLY A 70 28.70 -17.81 13.39
C GLY A 70 29.52 -17.37 14.59
N TRP A 71 29.99 -16.11 14.62
CA TRP A 71 30.74 -15.56 15.72
C TRP A 71 29.99 -15.62 17.07
N LEU A 72 28.74 -15.20 17.10
CA LEU A 72 27.89 -15.26 18.30
C LEU A 72 27.71 -16.70 18.77
N GLY A 73 27.36 -17.61 17.86
CA GLY A 73 27.12 -19.00 18.20
C GLY A 73 28.36 -19.70 18.75
N VAL A 74 29.52 -19.50 18.17
CA VAL A 74 30.81 -20.06 18.67
C VAL A 74 31.17 -19.43 20.02
N SER A 75 31.04 -18.11 20.18
CA SER A 75 31.33 -17.42 21.43
C SER A 75 30.45 -17.92 22.58
N ILE A 76 29.16 -18.10 22.36
CA ILE A 76 28.23 -18.63 23.36
C ILE A 76 28.56 -20.09 23.71
N SER A 77 28.83 -20.93 22.70
CA SER A 77 29.23 -22.33 22.91
C SER A 77 30.53 -22.47 23.69
N ALA A 78 31.50 -21.55 23.51
CA ALA A 78 32.75 -21.55 24.23
C ALA A 78 32.58 -21.16 25.72
N LEU A 79 31.60 -20.34 26.05
CA LEU A 79 31.33 -19.91 27.45
C LEU A 79 30.65 -21.00 28.29
N TYR A 80 29.92 -21.90 27.67
CA TYR A 80 29.15 -22.93 28.38
C TYR A 80 29.64 -24.33 27.97
N SER A 81 30.14 -25.10 28.92
CA SER A 81 30.56 -26.48 28.71
C SER A 81 29.35 -27.35 28.25
N ASN A 82 29.57 -28.23 27.28
CA ASN A 82 28.62 -29.20 26.73
C ASN A 82 27.53 -28.63 25.80
N LEU A 83 27.65 -27.39 25.30
CA LEU A 83 26.72 -26.89 24.27
C LEU A 83 27.31 -27.18 22.86
N PRO A 84 26.55 -27.86 21.97
CA PRO A 84 27.01 -28.13 20.61
C PRO A 84 27.05 -26.81 19.80
N ALA A 85 28.23 -26.39 19.37
CA ALA A 85 28.40 -25.11 18.65
C ALA A 85 27.50 -24.97 17.43
N GLY A 86 27.33 -26.04 16.64
CA GLY A 86 26.44 -26.03 15.46
C GLY A 86 24.99 -25.66 15.76
N ALA A 87 24.43 -26.20 16.83
CA ALA A 87 23.05 -25.90 17.23
C ALA A 87 22.90 -24.45 17.70
N ILE A 88 23.88 -23.93 18.48
CA ILE A 88 23.83 -22.54 18.96
C ILE A 88 23.94 -21.54 17.79
N ILE A 89 24.81 -21.83 16.81
CA ILE A 89 24.96 -21.01 15.60
C ILE A 89 23.60 -20.95 14.84
N VAL A 90 22.92 -22.09 14.67
CA VAL A 90 21.60 -22.13 14.02
C VAL A 90 20.56 -21.33 14.78
N ILE A 91 20.55 -21.42 16.12
CA ILE A 91 19.65 -20.63 16.95
C ILE A 91 19.96 -19.13 16.82
N ALA A 92 21.23 -18.73 16.84
CA ALA A 92 21.62 -17.34 16.65
C ALA A 92 21.18 -16.82 15.27
N ALA A 93 21.41 -17.60 14.21
CA ALA A 93 20.94 -17.28 12.86
C ALA A 93 19.40 -17.14 12.79
N ALA A 94 18.67 -18.05 13.44
CA ALA A 94 17.20 -18.01 13.50
C ALA A 94 16.68 -16.76 14.23
N ILE A 95 17.32 -16.35 15.32
CA ILE A 95 16.97 -15.12 16.06
C ILE A 95 17.18 -13.89 15.15
N ILE A 96 18.34 -13.80 14.48
CA ILE A 96 18.64 -12.71 13.55
C ILE A 96 17.64 -12.69 12.38
N PHE A 97 17.26 -13.86 11.87
CA PHE A 97 16.25 -13.99 10.84
C PHE A 97 14.89 -13.48 11.31
N LEU A 98 14.40 -13.89 12.48
CA LEU A 98 13.13 -13.42 13.04
C LEU A 98 13.16 -11.91 13.25
N PHE A 99 14.25 -11.39 13.78
CA PHE A 99 14.43 -9.93 13.91
C PHE A 99 14.36 -9.24 12.54
N SER A 100 15.06 -9.77 11.54
CA SER A 100 15.05 -9.22 10.18
C SER A 100 13.65 -9.30 9.54
N MET A 101 12.91 -10.38 9.77
CA MET A 101 11.53 -10.55 9.31
C MET A 101 10.60 -9.50 9.92
N ILE A 102 10.75 -9.18 11.18
CA ILE A 102 9.89 -8.19 11.86
C ILE A 102 10.26 -6.77 11.42
N PHE A 103 11.56 -6.41 11.52
CA PHE A 103 12.03 -5.02 11.38
C PHE A 103 12.59 -4.67 10.00
N GLY A 104 12.74 -5.61 9.09
CA GLY A 104 13.34 -5.39 7.78
C GLY A 104 12.65 -4.26 7.00
N THR A 105 13.42 -3.28 6.54
CA THR A 105 12.88 -2.05 5.93
C THR A 105 12.23 -2.26 4.57
N ALA A 106 12.69 -3.24 3.79
CA ALA A 106 12.18 -3.51 2.44
C ALA A 106 10.92 -4.40 2.45
N ARG A 107 10.93 -5.48 3.25
CA ARG A 107 9.88 -6.51 3.24
C ARG A 107 9.42 -6.96 4.62
N GLY A 108 9.86 -6.29 5.68
CA GLY A 108 9.50 -6.63 7.05
C GLY A 108 8.00 -6.52 7.32
N VAL A 109 7.54 -7.29 8.30
CA VAL A 109 6.13 -7.34 8.71
C VAL A 109 5.70 -6.01 9.31
N LEU A 110 6.52 -5.44 10.20
CA LEU A 110 6.19 -4.19 10.91
C LEU A 110 6.06 -2.98 9.96
N PRO A 111 7.00 -2.69 9.05
CA PRO A 111 6.85 -1.59 8.10
C PRO A 111 5.65 -1.78 7.17
N ARG A 112 5.37 -3.01 6.76
CA ARG A 112 4.18 -3.32 5.94
C ARG A 112 2.89 -3.03 6.70
N TYR A 113 2.79 -3.46 7.94
CA TYR A 113 1.64 -3.21 8.80
C TYR A 113 1.42 -1.71 9.06
N LEU A 114 2.50 -0.98 9.35
CA LEU A 114 2.43 0.48 9.54
C LEU A 114 1.98 1.21 8.28
N ARG A 115 2.51 0.84 7.11
CA ARG A 115 2.06 1.40 5.82
C ARG A 115 0.59 1.09 5.55
N HIS A 116 0.15 -0.12 5.85
CA HIS A 116 -1.26 -0.49 5.71
C HIS A 116 -2.18 0.36 6.60
N LEU A 117 -1.80 0.56 7.87
CA LEU A 117 -2.54 1.44 8.76
C LEU A 117 -2.57 2.90 8.29
N GLN A 118 -1.46 3.42 7.75
CA GLN A 118 -1.40 4.76 7.17
C GLN A 118 -2.31 4.89 5.95
N LEU A 119 -2.30 3.89 5.07
CA LEU A 119 -3.17 3.86 3.89
C LEU A 119 -4.65 3.82 4.28
N GLN A 120 -5.03 2.95 5.22
CA GLN A 120 -6.42 2.90 5.72
C GLN A 120 -6.87 4.23 6.32
N ARG A 121 -6.00 4.92 7.06
CA ARG A 121 -6.30 6.25 7.60
C ARG A 121 -6.49 7.28 6.50
N LYS A 122 -5.63 7.28 5.47
CA LYS A 122 -5.75 8.19 4.32
C LYS A 122 -7.05 7.95 3.57
N VAL A 123 -7.33 6.70 3.22
CA VAL A 123 -8.55 6.28 2.51
C VAL A 123 -9.80 6.65 3.31
N GLY A 124 -9.87 6.29 4.58
CA GLY A 124 -11.02 6.62 5.44
C GLY A 124 -11.27 8.13 5.55
N ARG A 125 -10.21 8.95 5.63
CA ARG A 125 -10.33 10.41 5.60
C ARG A 125 -10.89 10.92 4.27
N GLN A 126 -10.37 10.44 3.15
CA GLN A 126 -10.83 10.85 1.83
C GLN A 126 -12.31 10.52 1.63
N HIS A 127 -12.74 9.34 2.03
CA HIS A 127 -14.14 8.96 2.01
C HIS A 127 -15.02 9.85 2.93
N LEU A 128 -14.54 10.21 4.11
CA LEU A 128 -15.28 11.10 5.01
C LEU A 128 -15.47 12.49 4.37
N LEU A 129 -14.40 13.07 3.83
CA LEU A 129 -14.44 14.39 3.20
C LEU A 129 -15.32 14.39 1.95
N ARG A 130 -15.21 13.37 1.08
CA ARG A 130 -16.05 13.22 -0.10
C ARG A 130 -17.53 13.10 0.28
N SER A 131 -17.87 12.16 1.16
CA SER A 131 -19.28 11.98 1.57
C SER A 131 -19.85 13.24 2.24
N THR A 132 -19.04 13.98 3.00
CA THR A 132 -19.46 15.26 3.57
C THR A 132 -19.75 16.27 2.46
N TYR A 133 -18.89 16.38 1.46
CA TYR A 133 -19.07 17.29 0.32
C TYR A 133 -20.30 16.93 -0.52
N GLU A 134 -20.49 15.67 -0.85
CA GLU A 134 -21.65 15.17 -1.62
C GLU A 134 -22.98 15.43 -0.90
N ILE A 135 -23.03 15.27 0.43
CA ILE A 135 -24.23 15.58 1.22
C ILE A 135 -24.51 17.09 1.19
N LEU A 136 -23.47 17.93 1.33
CA LEU A 136 -23.62 19.38 1.26
C LEU A 136 -24.14 19.83 -0.10
N GLU A 137 -23.62 19.27 -1.18
CA GLU A 137 -24.06 19.56 -2.54
C GLU A 137 -25.52 19.18 -2.78
N ASN A 138 -25.97 18.01 -2.28
CA ASN A 138 -27.35 17.55 -2.38
C ASN A 138 -28.34 18.31 -1.46
N THR A 139 -27.84 19.02 -0.44
CA THR A 139 -28.66 19.77 0.53
C THR A 139 -28.71 21.26 0.19
N GLN A 140 -28.11 21.68 -0.92
CA GLN A 140 -27.96 23.08 -1.29
C GLN A 140 -29.32 23.75 -1.63
N ASP A 141 -29.83 24.58 -0.70
CA ASP A 141 -31.01 25.43 -0.87
C ASP A 141 -30.64 26.93 -1.08
N GLY A 142 -29.60 27.20 -1.90
CA GLY A 142 -29.20 28.57 -2.27
C GLY A 142 -28.14 29.21 -1.35
N GLU A 143 -27.74 28.60 -0.24
CA GLU A 143 -26.63 29.07 0.60
C GLU A 143 -25.25 28.57 0.09
N PRO A 144 -24.16 29.31 0.37
CA PRO A 144 -22.83 28.86 0.03
C PRO A 144 -22.48 27.56 0.76
N LEU A 145 -22.08 26.52 0.03
CA LEU A 145 -21.72 25.18 0.55
C LEU A 145 -20.75 25.23 1.76
N LYS A 146 -19.87 26.22 1.80
CA LYS A 146 -18.90 26.42 2.89
C LYS A 146 -19.53 26.72 4.25
N ASN A 147 -20.76 27.23 4.30
CA ASN A 147 -21.44 27.64 5.53
C ASN A 147 -22.37 26.56 6.09
N LEU A 148 -22.67 25.54 5.31
CA LEU A 148 -23.57 24.48 5.70
C LEU A 148 -22.92 23.52 6.71
N SER A 149 -23.73 23.03 7.64
CA SER A 149 -23.38 22.00 8.60
C SER A 149 -24.21 20.75 8.38
N ILE A 150 -23.66 19.60 8.70
CA ILE A 150 -24.27 18.28 8.44
C ILE A 150 -24.54 17.59 9.77
N PRO A 151 -25.78 17.14 10.01
CA PRO A 151 -26.12 16.25 11.11
C PRO A 151 -25.35 14.92 11.00
N MET A 152 -24.83 14.43 12.12
CA MET A 152 -24.03 13.20 12.16
C MET A 152 -24.81 11.96 11.70
N ASP A 153 -26.13 11.98 11.83
CA ASP A 153 -27.00 10.88 11.40
C ASP A 153 -27.13 10.79 9.87
N LEU A 154 -27.05 11.91 9.16
CA LEU A 154 -27.03 11.91 7.68
C LEU A 154 -25.76 11.26 7.14
N LEU A 155 -24.59 11.60 7.70
CA LEU A 155 -23.32 10.96 7.36
C LEU A 155 -23.36 9.44 7.57
N ARG A 156 -23.97 8.99 8.67
CA ARG A 156 -24.10 7.55 8.97
C ARG A 156 -25.04 6.82 8.01
N LYS A 157 -26.05 7.50 7.50
CA LYS A 157 -27.00 6.91 6.52
C LYS A 157 -26.42 6.87 5.11
N HIS A 158 -25.63 7.88 4.74
CA HIS A 158 -25.04 7.99 3.41
C HIS A 158 -24.00 6.86 3.15
N ARG A 159 -23.24 6.48 4.16
CA ARG A 159 -22.30 5.34 4.11
C ARG A 159 -22.36 4.56 5.42
N TYR A 160 -22.39 3.23 5.35
CA TYR A 160 -22.54 2.34 6.51
C TYR A 160 -21.28 2.32 7.39
N TRP A 161 -20.96 3.44 8.05
CA TRP A 161 -19.89 3.49 9.05
C TRP A 161 -20.34 2.98 10.41
N GLY A 162 -19.50 2.16 11.04
CA GLY A 162 -19.66 1.82 12.45
C GLY A 162 -19.51 3.07 13.35
N LYS A 163 -20.24 3.13 14.47
CA LYS A 163 -20.18 4.29 15.41
C LYS A 163 -18.74 4.64 15.83
N GLY A 164 -17.92 3.64 16.12
CA GLY A 164 -16.54 3.82 16.55
C GLY A 164 -15.61 4.27 15.41
N GLU A 165 -15.85 3.79 14.21
CA GLU A 165 -15.08 4.13 13.01
C GLU A 165 -15.29 5.60 12.62
N LEU A 166 -16.55 6.03 12.50
CA LEU A 166 -16.89 7.42 12.20
C LEU A 166 -16.31 8.38 13.25
N ALA A 167 -16.42 8.06 14.53
CA ALA A 167 -15.85 8.88 15.60
C ALA A 167 -14.32 9.01 15.48
N LYS A 168 -13.63 7.95 15.07
CA LYS A 168 -12.18 7.96 14.83
C LYS A 168 -11.82 8.83 13.63
N LEU A 169 -12.57 8.73 12.52
CA LEU A 169 -12.36 9.52 11.30
C LEU A 169 -12.60 11.01 11.56
N ILE A 170 -13.67 11.37 12.29
CA ILE A 170 -13.95 12.75 12.67
C ILE A 170 -12.84 13.31 13.56
N ARG A 171 -12.36 12.54 14.54
CA ARG A 171 -11.24 12.98 15.40
C ARG A 171 -9.99 13.25 14.57
N GLN A 172 -9.70 12.39 13.59
CA GLN A 172 -8.60 12.58 12.67
C GLN A 172 -8.80 13.84 11.80
N GLY A 173 -9.98 14.02 11.18
CA GLY A 173 -10.29 15.20 10.37
C GLY A 173 -10.18 16.50 11.15
N ARG A 174 -10.52 16.48 12.46
CA ARG A 174 -10.31 17.63 13.36
C ARG A 174 -8.84 17.89 13.65
N SER A 175 -8.03 16.86 13.87
CA SER A 175 -6.59 17.03 14.13
C SER A 175 -5.82 17.55 12.92
N GLU A 176 -6.37 17.37 11.72
CA GLU A 176 -5.81 17.83 10.44
C GLU A 176 -6.45 19.15 9.97
N ASP A 177 -7.29 19.78 10.81
CA ASP A 177 -7.99 21.04 10.53
C ASP A 177 -8.89 21.01 9.29
N HIS A 178 -9.48 19.84 8.99
CA HIS A 178 -10.41 19.68 7.87
C HIS A 178 -11.88 19.74 8.30
N ILE A 179 -12.18 19.42 9.56
CA ILE A 179 -13.54 19.30 10.08
C ILE A 179 -13.65 20.04 11.41
N GLU A 180 -14.68 20.87 11.53
CA GLU A 180 -15.09 21.52 12.74
C GLU A 180 -16.37 20.88 13.29
N ARG A 181 -16.45 20.76 14.61
CA ARG A 181 -17.69 20.34 15.27
C ARG A 181 -18.38 21.54 15.87
N GLN A 182 -19.59 21.80 15.42
CA GLN A 182 -20.42 22.88 15.95
C GLN A 182 -20.94 22.55 17.36
N PRO A 183 -21.30 23.56 18.18
CA PRO A 183 -21.93 23.35 19.49
C PRO A 183 -23.24 22.54 19.39
N SER A 184 -23.95 22.62 18.27
CA SER A 184 -25.15 21.81 17.94
C SER A 184 -24.88 20.32 17.79
N GLY A 185 -23.59 19.91 17.70
CA GLY A 185 -23.17 18.53 17.43
C GLY A 185 -23.02 18.19 15.95
N GLU A 186 -23.36 19.12 15.07
CA GLU A 186 -23.20 19.02 13.63
C GLU A 186 -21.74 19.16 13.19
N LEU A 187 -21.44 18.67 12.01
CA LEU A 187 -20.11 18.75 11.41
C LEU A 187 -20.09 19.78 10.29
N ARG A 188 -19.06 20.61 10.29
CA ARG A 188 -18.78 21.58 9.22
C ARG A 188 -17.39 21.33 8.66
N LEU A 189 -17.23 21.53 7.36
CA LEU A 189 -15.89 21.56 6.76
C LEU A 189 -15.23 22.89 7.05
N SER A 190 -13.97 22.88 7.49
CA SER A 190 -13.12 24.07 7.54
C SER A 190 -12.83 24.57 6.11
N GLU A 191 -12.19 25.72 5.97
CA GLU A 191 -11.80 26.22 4.65
C GLU A 191 -10.82 25.28 3.93
N SER A 192 -9.84 24.75 4.67
CA SER A 192 -8.89 23.74 4.16
C SER A 192 -9.60 22.43 3.84
N GLY A 193 -10.53 21.99 4.70
CA GLY A 193 -11.33 20.79 4.51
C GLY A 193 -12.25 20.85 3.31
N PHE A 194 -12.85 22.01 3.05
CA PHE A 194 -13.68 22.21 1.88
C PHE A 194 -12.88 22.14 0.58
N GLY A 195 -11.72 22.80 0.53
CA GLY A 195 -10.82 22.74 -0.62
C GLY A 195 -10.35 21.29 -0.92
N GLU A 196 -9.96 20.55 0.12
CA GLU A 196 -9.53 19.16 -0.04
C GLU A 196 -10.69 18.23 -0.42
N ALA A 197 -11.89 18.40 0.18
CA ALA A 197 -13.08 17.63 -0.14
C ALA A 197 -13.53 17.85 -1.59
N SER A 198 -13.57 19.09 -2.05
CA SER A 198 -13.86 19.45 -3.44
C SER A 198 -12.87 18.80 -4.42
N ARG A 199 -11.57 18.87 -4.12
CA ARG A 199 -10.52 18.25 -4.93
C ARG A 199 -10.68 16.73 -5.03
N ILE A 200 -10.93 16.06 -3.88
CA ILE A 200 -11.12 14.61 -3.83
C ILE A 200 -12.37 14.22 -4.64
N THR A 201 -13.50 14.90 -4.43
CA THR A 201 -14.74 14.63 -5.15
C THR A 201 -14.58 14.83 -6.65
N ARG A 202 -13.89 15.91 -7.07
CA ARG A 202 -13.58 16.17 -8.47
C ARG A 202 -12.74 15.06 -9.09
N ASN A 203 -11.66 14.63 -8.42
CA ASN A 203 -10.81 13.56 -8.92
C ASN A 203 -11.56 12.24 -9.05
N HIS A 204 -12.44 11.92 -8.10
CA HIS A 204 -13.29 10.74 -8.15
C HIS A 204 -14.22 10.77 -9.36
N ARG A 205 -14.92 11.88 -9.58
CA ARG A 205 -15.84 12.06 -10.72
C ARG A 205 -15.13 12.03 -12.07
N LEU A 206 -13.92 12.59 -12.15
CA LEU A 206 -13.08 12.45 -13.36
C LEU A 206 -12.80 10.99 -13.69
N TRP A 207 -12.47 10.22 -12.65
CA TRP A 207 -12.18 8.80 -12.83
C TRP A 207 -13.42 8.00 -13.19
N GLU A 208 -14.58 8.28 -12.58
CA GLU A 208 -15.87 7.69 -12.97
C GLU A 208 -16.18 7.93 -14.45
N LEU A 209 -16.05 9.17 -14.92
CA LEU A 209 -16.26 9.51 -16.33
C LEU A 209 -15.30 8.77 -17.26
N TYR A 210 -14.04 8.66 -16.87
CA TYR A 210 -13.05 7.89 -17.63
C TYR A 210 -13.43 6.40 -17.73
N LEU A 211 -13.81 5.79 -16.62
CA LEU A 211 -14.23 4.38 -16.58
C LEU A 211 -15.48 4.13 -17.42
N ILE A 212 -16.44 5.03 -17.37
CA ILE A 212 -17.64 4.93 -18.23
C ILE A 212 -17.25 5.05 -19.71
N LYS A 213 -16.41 6.01 -20.05
CA LYS A 213 -16.06 6.30 -21.45
C LYS A 213 -15.15 5.25 -22.11
N TYR A 214 -14.20 4.69 -21.34
CA TYR A 214 -13.13 3.84 -21.91
C TYR A 214 -13.14 2.39 -21.43
N ALA A 215 -13.73 2.10 -20.27
CA ALA A 215 -13.77 0.74 -19.72
C ALA A 215 -15.13 0.06 -19.86
N ASP A 216 -16.11 0.72 -20.50
CA ASP A 216 -17.47 0.22 -20.70
C ASP A 216 -18.15 -0.27 -19.41
N ILE A 217 -17.85 0.40 -18.30
CA ILE A 217 -18.44 0.10 -17.00
C ILE A 217 -19.77 0.84 -16.86
N ALA A 218 -20.83 0.11 -16.54
CA ALA A 218 -22.15 0.70 -16.35
C ALA A 218 -22.13 1.75 -15.21
N PRO A 219 -22.79 2.91 -15.36
CA PRO A 219 -22.77 4.01 -14.39
C PRO A 219 -23.14 3.61 -12.95
N ASN A 220 -24.01 2.60 -12.79
CA ASN A 220 -24.46 2.10 -11.49
C ASN A 220 -23.41 1.25 -10.73
N HIS A 221 -22.31 0.86 -11.38
CA HIS A 221 -21.22 0.07 -10.78
C HIS A 221 -19.91 0.84 -10.69
N VAL A 222 -19.80 1.95 -11.40
CA VAL A 222 -18.53 2.69 -11.55
C VAL A 222 -18.02 3.29 -10.24
N ASP A 223 -18.88 3.72 -9.33
CA ASP A 223 -18.50 4.33 -8.04
C ASP A 223 -17.58 3.41 -7.21
N ARG A 224 -17.94 2.11 -7.13
CA ARG A 224 -17.13 1.14 -6.38
C ARG A 224 -15.76 0.87 -7.00
N ASP A 225 -15.70 0.85 -8.32
CA ASP A 225 -14.45 0.59 -9.04
C ASP A 225 -13.55 1.84 -9.04
N ALA A 226 -14.14 3.02 -9.13
CA ALA A 226 -13.45 4.29 -8.95
C ALA A 226 -12.86 4.43 -7.54
N ASP A 227 -13.60 4.05 -6.49
CA ASP A 227 -13.14 4.03 -5.09
C ASP A 227 -11.84 3.22 -4.90
N MET A 228 -11.67 2.13 -5.64
CA MET A 228 -10.47 1.29 -5.50
C MET A 228 -9.21 1.91 -6.10
N VAL A 229 -9.35 2.76 -7.11
CA VAL A 229 -8.22 3.26 -7.91
C VAL A 229 -7.87 4.70 -7.57
N GLU A 230 -8.83 5.54 -7.18
CA GLU A 230 -8.60 6.98 -6.94
C GLU A 230 -7.47 7.29 -5.95
N HIS A 231 -7.26 6.41 -4.96
CA HIS A 231 -6.23 6.57 -3.94
C HIS A 231 -4.80 6.38 -4.46
N LEU A 232 -4.66 5.80 -5.65
CA LEU A 232 -3.40 5.55 -6.35
C LEU A 232 -3.09 6.62 -7.39
N LEU A 233 -4.07 7.48 -7.72
CA LEU A 233 -3.91 8.52 -8.73
C LEU A 233 -2.96 9.61 -8.25
N GLY A 234 -1.84 9.78 -8.96
CA GLY A 234 -0.96 10.92 -8.83
C GLY A 234 -1.50 12.15 -9.57
N ALA A 235 -1.00 13.34 -9.23
CA ALA A 235 -1.38 14.58 -9.90
C ALA A 235 -1.18 14.53 -11.42
N GLU A 236 -0.16 13.84 -11.89
CA GLU A 236 0.16 13.64 -13.31
C GLU A 236 -0.99 12.95 -14.07
N ILE A 237 -1.53 11.87 -13.48
CA ILE A 237 -2.63 11.11 -14.09
C ILE A 237 -3.91 11.94 -14.10
N VAL A 238 -4.17 12.73 -13.05
CA VAL A 238 -5.34 13.63 -13.00
C VAL A 238 -5.28 14.65 -14.14
N HIS A 239 -4.11 15.28 -14.40
CA HIS A 239 -3.94 16.21 -15.51
C HIS A 239 -4.14 15.54 -16.88
N GLN A 240 -3.67 14.30 -17.05
CA GLN A 240 -3.91 13.55 -18.28
C GLN A 240 -5.39 13.26 -18.49
N LEU A 241 -6.12 12.86 -17.43
CA LEU A 241 -7.57 12.63 -17.47
C LEU A 241 -8.33 13.91 -17.82
N GLU A 242 -7.96 15.05 -17.24
CA GLU A 242 -8.55 16.35 -17.53
C GLU A 242 -8.40 16.73 -19.00
N ALA A 243 -7.20 16.55 -19.56
CA ALA A 243 -6.90 16.83 -20.95
C ALA A 243 -7.67 15.90 -21.90
N GLU A 244 -7.78 14.62 -21.57
CA GLU A 244 -8.43 13.62 -22.42
C GLU A 244 -9.96 13.72 -22.42
N LEU A 245 -10.53 14.15 -21.30
CA LEU A 245 -11.98 14.36 -21.17
C LEU A 245 -12.42 15.78 -21.58
N ASP A 246 -11.46 16.66 -21.95
CA ASP A 246 -11.72 18.07 -22.29
C ASP A 246 -12.51 18.84 -21.20
N LEU A 247 -12.23 18.53 -19.94
CA LEU A 247 -12.94 19.04 -18.79
C LEU A 247 -12.13 20.12 -18.06
N SER A 248 -12.31 21.38 -18.48
CA SER A 248 -11.70 22.54 -17.84
C SER A 248 -12.52 23.13 -16.67
N LYS A 249 -13.71 22.61 -16.39
CA LYS A 249 -14.59 23.12 -15.33
C LYS A 249 -14.10 22.72 -13.93
N PRO A 250 -14.11 23.65 -12.94
CA PRO A 250 -13.68 23.36 -11.58
C PRO A 250 -14.60 22.38 -10.82
N ILE A 251 -15.88 22.34 -11.21
CA ILE A 251 -16.90 21.45 -10.64
C ILE A 251 -17.37 20.51 -11.75
N ILE A 252 -17.33 19.21 -11.49
CA ILE A 252 -17.82 18.17 -12.38
C ILE A 252 -19.05 17.57 -11.72
N ASP A 253 -20.17 17.54 -12.44
CA ASP A 253 -21.39 16.94 -11.95
C ASP A 253 -21.22 15.41 -11.78
N SER A 254 -21.99 14.83 -10.86
CA SER A 254 -21.92 13.38 -10.62
C SER A 254 -22.42 12.62 -11.86
N PRO A 255 -21.65 11.68 -12.43
CA PRO A 255 -22.08 10.91 -13.58
C PRO A 255 -23.34 10.04 -13.31
N HIS A 256 -23.68 9.82 -12.05
CA HIS A 256 -24.91 9.12 -11.68
C HIS A 256 -26.19 9.94 -11.93
N THR A 257 -26.08 11.26 -12.04
CA THR A 257 -27.18 12.17 -12.34
C THR A 257 -27.26 12.55 -13.81
N ILE A 258 -26.23 12.22 -14.60
CA ILE A 258 -26.16 12.51 -16.03
C ILE A 258 -26.87 11.39 -16.80
N MET A 259 -27.88 11.72 -17.61
CA MET A 259 -28.53 10.75 -18.48
C MET A 259 -27.53 10.21 -19.52
N PRO A 260 -27.59 8.92 -19.91
CA PRO A 260 -26.68 8.31 -20.88
C PRO A 260 -26.53 9.06 -22.20
N THR A 261 -27.56 9.81 -22.58
CA THR A 261 -27.63 10.61 -23.82
C THR A 261 -26.66 11.82 -23.81
N GLU A 262 -26.33 12.36 -22.64
CA GLU A 262 -25.43 13.53 -22.53
C GLU A 262 -23.95 13.13 -22.57
N LEU A 263 -23.65 11.86 -22.27
CA LEU A 263 -22.27 11.31 -22.35
C LEU A 263 -21.88 10.87 -23.78
N GLY A 264 -22.74 11.05 -24.78
CA GLY A 264 -22.48 10.63 -26.16
C GLY A 264 -22.42 9.12 -26.36
N LEU A 265 -22.89 8.35 -25.38
CA LEU A 265 -23.06 6.91 -25.48
C LEU A 265 -24.34 6.65 -26.27
N GLN A 266 -24.21 6.36 -27.55
CA GLN A 266 -25.34 5.91 -28.37
C GLN A 266 -25.81 4.57 -27.81
N SER A 267 -27.08 4.53 -27.39
CA SER A 267 -27.76 3.26 -27.13
C SER A 267 -27.78 2.49 -28.43
N GLU A 268 -26.99 1.41 -28.56
CA GLU A 268 -27.21 0.45 -29.64
C GLU A 268 -28.64 -0.09 -29.52
N PRO A 269 -29.40 -0.09 -30.62
CA PRO A 269 -30.71 -0.68 -30.58
C PRO A 269 -30.56 -2.19 -30.37
N SER A 270 -31.16 -2.71 -29.29
CA SER A 270 -31.32 -4.14 -29.06
C SER A 270 -31.98 -4.79 -30.24
N ALA A 271 -31.22 -5.62 -30.96
CA ALA A 271 -31.72 -6.57 -31.93
C ALA A 271 -32.09 -7.89 -31.26
#